data_fd9ee058a2e5ac9f2bb661a159833d74
#
_entry.id   fd9ee058a2e5ac9f2bb661a159833d74
#
_cell.length_a   1.000
_cell.length_b   1.000
_cell.length_c   1.000
_cell.angle_alpha   90.00
_cell.angle_beta   90.00
_cell.angle_gamma   90.00
#
_symmetry.space_group_name_H-M   'P 1'
#
loop_
_entity.id
_entity.type
_entity.pdbx_description
1 polymer ?
#
loop_
_entity_poly.entity_id
_entity_poly.type
_entity_poly.pdbx_seq_one_letter_code
_entity_poly.pdbx_strand_id
1 'polypeptide(L)'
;GEPRHISSPEIFSEDFSAGVDFLGTRPFVDRNRIGVIGICGSGAFALKAAQVDQRIKAIATLSMYDMSRVIRNGWQDSMSAEERVKMLDELGEQRWKDFENGSPMLPEGFPSKPTASIPEGLDPISSEFWEYYAMERGHHPRSHGPFTATSNMAFMNFPLMNFVEDISPRPILFIMGEKAHSRYFTEDAYKLAKEPKELVIVPGARHIDLYDRVDMIPFDKLDEFFTKALK
;
A
#
# COMPACT_ATOMS: atom_id res chain seq x y z
N GLY A 1 16.53 -6.16 -3.06
CA GLY A 1 17.62 -5.47 -2.39
C GLY A 1 17.89 -5.97 -0.99
N GLU A 2 18.72 -5.29 -0.28
CA GLU A 2 18.99 -5.53 1.14
C GLU A 2 18.47 -4.32 1.95
N PRO A 3 18.03 -4.54 3.20
CA PRO A 3 17.90 -5.83 3.90
C PRO A 3 16.76 -6.70 3.35
N ARG A 4 16.94 -8.02 3.40
CA ARG A 4 15.93 -8.99 2.95
C ARG A 4 14.83 -9.16 4.00
N HIS A 5 13.61 -9.44 3.51
CA HIS A 5 12.45 -9.78 4.35
C HIS A 5 12.02 -8.70 5.36
N ILE A 6 12.53 -7.48 5.26
CA ILE A 6 12.08 -6.37 6.10
C ILE A 6 11.01 -5.59 5.36
N SER A 7 9.87 -5.41 6.03
CA SER A 7 8.84 -4.46 5.64
C SER A 7 9.04 -3.18 6.44
N SER A 8 9.28 -2.06 5.76
CA SER A 8 9.51 -0.77 6.40
C SER A 8 8.70 0.32 5.72
N PRO A 9 7.82 1.03 6.43
CA PRO A 9 7.04 2.12 5.85
C PRO A 9 7.91 3.28 5.38
N GLU A 10 9.04 3.51 6.04
CA GLU A 10 10.01 4.53 5.63
C GLU A 10 10.69 4.16 4.31
N ILE A 11 11.24 2.95 4.21
CA ILE A 11 11.90 2.47 2.98
C ILE A 11 10.91 2.44 1.82
N PHE A 12 9.71 1.92 2.02
CA PHE A 12 8.69 1.86 0.96
C PHE A 12 8.23 3.25 0.48
N SER A 13 8.23 4.25 1.36
CA SER A 13 7.96 5.63 0.96
C SER A 13 9.16 6.21 0.20
N GLU A 14 10.39 5.96 0.67
CA GLU A 14 11.63 6.40 0.02
C GLU A 14 11.81 5.79 -1.37
N ASP A 15 11.35 4.56 -1.60
CA ASP A 15 11.40 3.91 -2.91
C ASP A 15 10.69 4.72 -4.01
N PHE A 16 9.67 5.50 -3.68
CA PHE A 16 9.03 6.42 -4.62
C PHE A 16 9.96 7.57 -5.00
N SER A 17 10.64 8.17 -4.03
CA SER A 17 11.63 9.23 -4.27
C SER A 17 12.82 8.71 -5.06
N ALA A 18 13.33 7.52 -4.73
CA ALA A 18 14.37 6.84 -5.49
C ALA A 18 13.94 6.55 -6.94
N GLY A 19 12.67 6.18 -7.15
CA GLY A 19 12.09 6.04 -8.49
C GLY A 19 12.10 7.36 -9.26
N VAL A 20 11.78 8.47 -8.60
CA VAL A 20 11.85 9.82 -9.19
C VAL A 20 13.28 10.22 -9.51
N ASP A 21 14.27 9.90 -8.66
CA ASP A 21 15.70 10.09 -8.93
C ASP A 21 16.11 9.38 -10.19
N PHE A 22 15.77 8.08 -10.28
CA PHE A 22 16.09 7.28 -11.46
C PHE A 22 15.48 7.86 -12.72
N LEU A 23 14.17 8.15 -12.72
CA LEU A 23 13.46 8.70 -13.88
C LEU A 23 14.03 10.04 -14.28
N GLY A 24 14.28 10.94 -13.33
CA GLY A 24 14.81 12.27 -13.57
C GLY A 24 16.22 12.29 -14.20
N THR A 25 16.94 11.17 -14.22
CA THR A 25 18.22 11.01 -14.91
C THR A 25 18.10 10.44 -16.31
N ARG A 26 16.88 10.10 -16.77
CA ARG A 26 16.68 9.56 -18.12
C ARG A 26 16.51 10.67 -19.14
N PRO A 27 17.17 10.61 -20.32
CA PRO A 27 17.15 11.69 -21.31
C PRO A 27 15.79 11.88 -21.97
N PHE A 28 14.88 10.90 -21.86
CA PHE A 28 13.53 10.93 -22.41
C PHE A 28 12.46 11.35 -21.39
N VAL A 29 12.85 11.64 -20.14
CA VAL A 29 11.92 12.03 -19.07
C VAL A 29 11.99 13.54 -18.83
N ASP A 30 10.83 14.19 -18.87
CA ASP A 30 10.67 15.56 -18.39
C ASP A 30 10.53 15.57 -16.88
N ARG A 31 11.54 16.09 -16.18
CA ARG A 31 11.59 16.19 -14.71
C ARG A 31 10.42 16.98 -14.10
N ASN A 32 9.81 17.86 -14.86
CA ASN A 32 8.69 18.67 -14.40
C ASN A 32 7.33 17.97 -14.56
N ARG A 33 7.31 16.79 -15.17
CA ARG A 33 6.10 16.05 -15.53
C ARG A 33 6.11 14.61 -15.01
N ILE A 34 6.57 14.41 -13.78
CA ILE A 34 6.58 13.09 -13.10
C ILE A 34 5.34 12.99 -12.23
N GLY A 35 4.50 12.01 -12.51
CA GLY A 35 3.38 11.58 -11.68
C GLY A 35 3.61 10.19 -11.10
N VAL A 36 2.86 9.81 -10.08
CA VAL A 36 2.92 8.48 -9.47
C VAL A 36 1.54 7.86 -9.37
N ILE A 37 1.49 6.53 -9.51
CA ILE A 37 0.32 5.71 -9.22
C ILE A 37 0.70 4.74 -8.12
N GLY A 38 -0.03 4.78 -7.01
CA GLY A 38 0.12 3.81 -5.92
C GLY A 38 -1.07 2.87 -5.84
N ILE A 39 -0.82 1.55 -5.83
CA ILE A 39 -1.88 0.53 -5.75
C ILE A 39 -1.76 -0.19 -4.41
N CYS A 40 -2.88 -0.43 -3.71
CA CYS A 40 -2.91 -1.09 -2.40
C CYS A 40 -2.06 -0.35 -1.35
N GLY A 41 -1.17 -1.02 -0.63
CA GLY A 41 -0.23 -0.41 0.31
C GLY A 41 0.63 0.70 -0.31
N SER A 42 1.02 0.52 -1.58
CA SER A 42 1.77 1.53 -2.33
C SER A 42 0.99 2.85 -2.52
N GLY A 43 -0.34 2.83 -2.45
CA GLY A 43 -1.15 4.06 -2.46
C GLY A 43 -0.84 4.97 -1.27
N ALA A 44 -0.78 4.40 -0.07
CA ALA A 44 -0.43 5.15 1.14
C ALA A 44 1.04 5.58 1.16
N PHE A 45 1.96 4.74 0.68
CA PHE A 45 3.39 5.09 0.57
C PHE A 45 3.64 6.19 -0.47
N ALA A 46 2.94 6.17 -1.60
CA ALA A 46 2.99 7.24 -2.61
C ALA A 46 2.52 8.58 -2.05
N LEU A 47 1.41 8.59 -1.31
CA LEU A 47 0.94 9.79 -0.62
C LEU A 47 1.98 10.27 0.40
N LYS A 48 2.58 9.35 1.17
CA LYS A 48 3.62 9.69 2.16
C LYS A 48 4.85 10.32 1.52
N ALA A 49 5.35 9.74 0.44
CA ALA A 49 6.46 10.31 -0.34
C ALA A 49 6.12 11.70 -0.88
N ALA A 50 4.91 11.86 -1.44
CA ALA A 50 4.46 13.12 -2.01
C ALA A 50 4.32 14.26 -0.98
N GLN A 51 4.14 13.96 0.32
CA GLN A 51 4.11 14.99 1.37
C GLN A 51 5.40 15.81 1.43
N VAL A 52 6.54 15.20 1.08
CA VAL A 52 7.87 15.82 1.19
C VAL A 52 8.58 15.96 -0.16
N ASP A 53 8.30 15.12 -1.14
CA ASP A 53 8.95 15.16 -2.46
C ASP A 53 8.13 15.98 -3.46
N GLN A 54 8.52 17.25 -3.63
CA GLN A 54 7.87 18.20 -4.53
C GLN A 54 8.08 17.90 -6.02
N ARG A 55 8.94 16.95 -6.37
CA ARG A 55 9.17 16.50 -7.75
C ARG A 55 8.04 15.60 -8.25
N ILE A 56 7.27 14.99 -7.36
CA ILE A 56 6.03 14.27 -7.66
C ILE A 56 4.93 15.31 -7.93
N LYS A 57 4.51 15.47 -9.19
CA LYS A 57 3.62 16.55 -9.61
C LYS A 57 2.13 16.19 -9.58
N ALA A 58 1.80 14.92 -9.68
CA ALA A 58 0.44 14.40 -9.60
C ALA A 58 0.43 13.00 -9.00
N ILE A 59 -0.59 12.67 -8.21
CA ILE A 59 -0.69 11.40 -7.51
C ILE A 59 -2.04 10.75 -7.82
N ALA A 60 -2.04 9.48 -8.20
CA ALA A 60 -3.25 8.67 -8.22
C ALA A 60 -3.11 7.48 -7.27
N THR A 61 -4.16 7.12 -6.56
CA THR A 61 -4.21 5.91 -5.75
C THR A 61 -5.33 4.99 -6.21
N LEU A 62 -5.07 3.69 -6.32
CA LEU A 62 -6.05 2.67 -6.64
C LEU A 62 -6.14 1.68 -5.47
N SER A 63 -7.37 1.44 -4.98
CA SER A 63 -7.59 0.53 -3.84
C SER A 63 -6.59 0.76 -2.70
N MET A 64 -6.35 2.02 -2.32
CA MET A 64 -5.34 2.36 -1.31
C MET A 64 -5.54 1.58 -0.01
N TYR A 65 -4.43 1.18 0.60
CA TYR A 65 -4.40 0.48 1.87
C TYR A 65 -3.42 1.16 2.84
N ASP A 66 -3.92 1.67 3.96
CA ASP A 66 -3.04 2.22 5.00
C ASP A 66 -2.51 1.10 5.89
N MET A 67 -1.35 0.57 5.51
CA MET A 67 -0.67 -0.53 6.21
C MET A 67 -0.34 -0.16 7.66
N SER A 68 0.03 1.08 7.91
CA SER A 68 0.35 1.55 9.27
C SER A 68 -0.89 1.58 10.15
N ARG A 69 -2.00 2.10 9.64
CA ARG A 69 -3.27 2.16 10.38
C ARG A 69 -3.81 0.77 10.70
N VAL A 70 -3.84 -0.14 9.71
CA VAL A 70 -4.38 -1.48 9.95
C VAL A 70 -3.52 -2.30 10.90
N ILE A 71 -2.20 -2.20 10.80
CA ILE A 71 -1.29 -2.91 11.74
C ILE A 71 -1.41 -2.34 13.15
N ARG A 72 -1.57 -1.03 13.29
CA ARG A 72 -1.69 -0.37 14.59
C ARG A 72 -3.06 -0.54 15.25
N ASN A 73 -4.13 -0.43 14.46
CA ASN A 73 -5.50 -0.28 14.97
C ASN A 73 -6.40 -1.47 14.62
N GLY A 74 -5.91 -2.44 13.85
CA GLY A 74 -6.72 -3.54 13.36
C GLY A 74 -7.67 -3.12 12.22
N TRP A 75 -8.42 -4.08 11.75
CA TRP A 75 -9.44 -3.86 10.72
C TRP A 75 -10.54 -2.92 11.23
N GLN A 76 -10.82 -1.87 10.45
CA GLN A 76 -11.78 -0.81 10.82
C GLN A 76 -11.52 -0.18 12.19
N ASP A 77 -10.26 -0.09 12.58
CA ASP A 77 -9.81 0.43 13.89
C ASP A 77 -10.40 -0.34 15.10
N SER A 78 -10.63 -1.64 14.93
CA SER A 78 -11.26 -2.50 15.96
C SER A 78 -10.34 -2.93 17.08
N MET A 79 -9.02 -2.76 16.96
CA MET A 79 -8.04 -3.17 17.97
C MET A 79 -8.06 -2.24 19.19
N SER A 80 -8.32 -2.77 20.35
CA SER A 80 -8.24 -2.03 21.61
C SER A 80 -6.81 -1.63 21.98
N ALA A 81 -6.66 -0.73 22.94
CA ALA A 81 -5.35 -0.35 23.47
C ALA A 81 -4.65 -1.53 24.17
N GLU A 82 -5.41 -2.35 24.86
CA GLU A 82 -4.93 -3.53 25.57
C GLU A 82 -4.42 -4.60 24.59
N GLU A 83 -5.17 -4.89 23.53
CA GLU A 83 -4.75 -5.82 22.47
C GLU A 83 -3.47 -5.34 21.78
N ARG A 84 -3.36 -4.04 21.52
CA ARG A 84 -2.15 -3.45 20.92
C ARG A 84 -0.95 -3.57 21.85
N VAL A 85 -1.10 -3.31 23.15
CA VAL A 85 -0.02 -3.49 24.13
C VAL A 85 0.42 -4.95 24.16
N LYS A 86 -0.52 -5.90 24.23
CA LYS A 86 -0.21 -7.33 24.19
C LYS A 86 0.58 -7.71 22.93
N MET A 87 0.15 -7.24 21.75
CA MET A 87 0.89 -7.48 20.50
C MET A 87 2.31 -6.91 20.54
N LEU A 88 2.49 -5.70 21.11
CA LEU A 88 3.82 -5.09 21.24
C LEU A 88 4.72 -5.87 22.20
N ASP A 89 4.18 -6.40 23.31
CA ASP A 89 4.91 -7.27 24.22
C ASP A 89 5.35 -8.56 23.52
N GLU A 90 4.45 -9.23 22.79
CA GLU A 90 4.76 -10.43 22.00
C GLU A 90 5.85 -10.17 20.94
N LEU A 91 5.78 -9.04 20.26
CA LEU A 91 6.82 -8.63 19.30
C LEU A 91 8.15 -8.28 19.99
N GLY A 92 8.10 -7.71 21.20
CA GLY A 92 9.27 -7.47 22.05
C GLY A 92 9.99 -8.76 22.42
N GLU A 93 9.24 -9.76 22.90
CA GLU A 93 9.75 -11.10 23.17
C GLU A 93 10.33 -11.79 21.92
N GLN A 94 9.67 -11.61 20.77
CA GLN A 94 10.17 -12.15 19.51
C GLN A 94 11.52 -11.53 19.10
N ARG A 95 11.74 -10.25 19.37
CA ARG A 95 13.03 -9.60 19.09
C ARG A 95 14.18 -10.25 19.88
N TRP A 96 13.96 -10.62 21.13
CA TRP A 96 14.99 -11.33 21.91
C TRP A 96 15.29 -12.70 21.30
N LYS A 97 14.26 -13.46 20.94
CA LYS A 97 14.43 -14.77 20.28
C LYS A 97 15.17 -14.65 18.95
N ASP A 98 14.83 -13.65 18.15
CA ASP A 98 15.50 -13.38 16.85
C ASP A 98 17.00 -13.08 17.07
N PHE A 99 17.31 -12.28 18.08
CA PHE A 99 18.69 -11.95 18.42
C PHE A 99 19.48 -13.15 18.93
N GLU A 100 18.92 -13.94 19.84
CA GLU A 100 19.53 -15.16 20.38
C GLU A 100 19.77 -16.22 19.31
N ASN A 101 18.84 -16.35 18.35
CA ASN A 101 18.92 -17.29 17.24
C ASN A 101 19.83 -16.79 16.08
N GLY A 102 20.24 -15.53 16.09
CA GLY A 102 20.99 -14.90 14.99
C GLY A 102 20.23 -14.79 13.67
N SER A 103 18.92 -14.95 13.70
CA SER A 103 18.03 -14.87 12.53
C SER A 103 16.62 -14.48 12.91
N PRO A 104 15.95 -13.61 12.09
CA PRO A 104 14.58 -13.21 12.38
C PRO A 104 13.56 -14.33 12.10
N MET A 105 12.47 -14.33 12.86
CA MET A 105 11.33 -15.18 12.60
C MET A 105 10.59 -14.69 11.36
N LEU A 106 10.39 -15.60 10.40
CA LEU A 106 9.57 -15.40 9.22
C LEU A 106 8.28 -16.19 9.37
N PRO A 107 7.11 -15.53 9.37
CA PRO A 107 5.83 -16.24 9.31
C PRO A 107 5.70 -17.00 7.99
N GLU A 108 4.72 -17.87 7.91
CA GLU A 108 4.40 -18.57 6.66
C GLU A 108 3.98 -17.55 5.58
N GLY A 109 4.57 -17.65 4.39
CA GLY A 109 4.23 -16.83 3.23
C GLY A 109 3.16 -17.49 2.35
N PHE A 110 2.89 -16.89 1.20
CA PHE A 110 2.06 -17.53 0.19
C PHE A 110 2.76 -18.77 -0.41
N PRO A 111 2.00 -19.75 -0.94
CA PRO A 111 2.57 -20.93 -1.57
C PRO A 111 3.55 -20.57 -2.70
N SER A 112 4.63 -21.35 -2.83
CA SER A 112 5.61 -21.17 -3.92
C SER A 112 5.09 -21.55 -5.31
N LYS A 113 3.98 -22.27 -5.37
CA LYS A 113 3.24 -22.62 -6.59
C LYS A 113 1.78 -22.22 -6.43
N PRO A 114 1.10 -21.86 -7.52
CA PRO A 114 -0.31 -21.51 -7.46
C PRO A 114 -1.15 -22.66 -6.88
N THR A 115 -2.13 -22.32 -6.04
CA THR A 115 -3.11 -23.27 -5.54
C THR A 115 -4.35 -23.29 -6.45
N ALA A 116 -5.05 -24.43 -6.46
CA ALA A 116 -6.27 -24.58 -7.25
C ALA A 116 -7.51 -23.97 -6.56
N SER A 117 -7.45 -23.75 -5.24
CA SER A 117 -8.58 -23.25 -4.45
C SER A 117 -8.10 -22.42 -3.25
N ILE A 118 -9.03 -21.66 -2.71
CA ILE A 118 -8.86 -20.96 -1.44
C ILE A 118 -8.99 -21.97 -0.30
N PRO A 119 -8.09 -21.96 0.72
CA PRO A 119 -8.23 -22.81 1.90
C PRO A 119 -9.54 -22.54 2.65
N GLU A 120 -10.13 -23.62 3.20
CA GLU A 120 -11.30 -23.48 4.07
C GLU A 120 -10.95 -22.73 5.36
N GLY A 121 -11.89 -21.93 5.85
CA GLY A 121 -11.77 -21.22 7.12
C GLY A 121 -11.03 -19.88 7.07
N LEU A 122 -10.54 -19.43 5.91
CA LEU A 122 -10.04 -18.07 5.79
C LEU A 122 -11.19 -17.05 5.91
N ASP A 123 -10.92 -15.93 6.58
CA ASP A 123 -11.82 -14.79 6.59
C ASP A 123 -11.97 -14.18 5.16
N PRO A 124 -13.01 -13.39 4.91
CA PRO A 124 -13.26 -12.86 3.56
C PRO A 124 -12.13 -12.02 2.97
N ILE A 125 -11.39 -11.27 3.80
CA ILE A 125 -10.28 -10.42 3.34
C ILE A 125 -9.07 -11.28 2.96
N SER A 126 -8.71 -12.20 3.84
CA SER A 126 -7.64 -13.19 3.57
C SER A 126 -7.96 -14.06 2.37
N SER A 127 -9.22 -14.43 2.17
CA SER A 127 -9.69 -15.18 1.00
C SER A 127 -9.52 -14.37 -0.29
N GLU A 128 -9.83 -13.08 -0.26
CA GLU A 128 -9.65 -12.19 -1.40
C GLU A 128 -8.17 -12.03 -1.77
N PHE A 129 -7.29 -11.84 -0.79
CA PHE A 129 -5.85 -11.80 -1.04
C PHE A 129 -5.28 -13.14 -1.50
N TRP A 130 -5.79 -14.26 -0.97
CA TRP A 130 -5.40 -15.60 -1.45
C TRP A 130 -5.78 -15.79 -2.91
N GLU A 131 -7.00 -15.38 -3.31
CA GLU A 131 -7.45 -15.45 -4.72
C GLU A 131 -6.45 -14.76 -5.67
N TYR A 132 -5.85 -13.65 -5.25
CA TYR A 132 -4.91 -12.91 -6.09
C TYR A 132 -3.48 -13.47 -5.99
N TYR A 133 -2.92 -13.54 -4.77
CA TYR A 133 -1.49 -13.80 -4.60
C TYR A 133 -1.12 -15.29 -4.60
N ALA A 134 -2.04 -16.17 -4.26
CA ALA A 134 -1.78 -17.62 -4.12
C ALA A 134 -2.40 -18.48 -5.23
N MET A 135 -3.25 -17.95 -6.08
CA MET A 135 -3.82 -18.64 -7.23
C MET A 135 -3.26 -18.10 -8.55
N GLU A 136 -3.59 -18.73 -9.68
CA GLU A 136 -3.05 -18.38 -11.01
C GLU A 136 -3.20 -16.90 -11.39
N ARG A 137 -4.19 -16.19 -10.81
CA ARG A 137 -4.54 -14.82 -11.18
C ARG A 137 -3.37 -13.83 -11.08
N GLY A 138 -2.67 -13.80 -9.98
CA GLY A 138 -1.57 -12.84 -9.72
C GLY A 138 -0.34 -13.49 -9.09
N HIS A 139 -0.33 -14.83 -8.96
CA HIS A 139 0.83 -15.53 -8.41
C HIS A 139 2.10 -15.26 -9.21
N HIS A 140 3.18 -15.00 -8.49
CA HIS A 140 4.50 -14.86 -9.09
C HIS A 140 5.55 -15.61 -8.24
N PRO A 141 6.46 -16.41 -8.85
CA PRO A 141 7.39 -17.25 -8.09
C PRO A 141 8.40 -16.50 -7.21
N ARG A 142 8.47 -15.18 -7.32
CA ARG A 142 9.32 -14.32 -6.48
C ARG A 142 8.54 -13.37 -5.56
N SER A 143 7.21 -13.51 -5.46
CA SER A 143 6.37 -12.63 -4.63
C SER A 143 5.62 -13.37 -3.51
N HIS A 144 6.13 -14.52 -3.07
CA HIS A 144 5.53 -15.34 -2.02
C HIS A 144 6.25 -15.27 -0.67
N GLY A 145 7.39 -14.60 -0.59
CA GLY A 145 8.19 -14.53 0.63
C GLY A 145 7.58 -13.62 1.70
N PRO A 146 7.58 -14.06 2.96
CA PRO A 146 7.07 -13.27 4.07
C PRO A 146 8.03 -12.14 4.46
N PHE A 147 7.51 -11.17 5.21
CA PHE A 147 8.30 -10.21 5.95
C PHE A 147 8.53 -10.71 7.39
N THR A 148 9.57 -10.18 8.04
CA THR A 148 9.84 -10.50 9.46
C THR A 148 8.66 -10.08 10.34
N ALA A 149 8.32 -10.89 11.32
CA ALA A 149 7.21 -10.60 12.25
C ALA A 149 7.40 -9.24 12.94
N THR A 150 8.64 -8.92 13.33
CA THR A 150 8.99 -7.69 14.05
C THR A 150 8.94 -6.43 13.19
N SER A 151 8.82 -6.55 11.86
CA SER A 151 8.59 -5.41 10.94
C SER A 151 7.33 -4.60 11.29
N ASN A 152 6.31 -5.25 11.86
CA ASN A 152 5.06 -4.60 12.26
C ASN A 152 5.27 -3.46 13.27
N MET A 153 6.30 -3.52 14.11
CA MET A 153 6.58 -2.46 15.09
C MET A 153 6.85 -1.10 14.43
N ALA A 154 7.58 -1.11 13.30
CA ALA A 154 7.88 0.12 12.56
C ALA A 154 6.59 0.76 12.00
N PHE A 155 5.66 -0.03 11.47
CA PHE A 155 4.38 0.46 10.98
C PHE A 155 3.52 1.08 12.08
N MET A 156 3.52 0.51 13.29
CA MET A 156 2.73 1.02 14.41
C MET A 156 3.13 2.43 14.85
N ASN A 157 4.33 2.88 14.51
CA ASN A 157 4.87 4.19 14.88
C ASN A 157 5.16 5.09 13.68
N PHE A 158 4.63 4.78 12.50
CA PHE A 158 4.85 5.55 11.28
C PHE A 158 3.53 5.89 10.60
N PRO A 159 2.82 6.94 11.04
CA PRO A 159 1.53 7.32 10.46
C PRO A 159 1.71 7.84 9.03
N LEU A 160 1.11 7.15 8.05
CA LEU A 160 1.28 7.45 6.63
C LEU A 160 0.47 8.68 6.20
N MET A 161 -0.70 8.89 6.81
CA MET A 161 -1.63 9.97 6.42
C MET A 161 -1.40 11.31 7.14
N ASN A 162 -0.47 11.38 8.10
CA ASN A 162 -0.13 12.65 8.70
C ASN A 162 0.45 13.59 7.63
N PHE A 163 -0.09 14.82 7.57
CA PHE A 163 0.32 15.86 6.62
C PHE A 163 -0.05 15.60 5.14
N VAL A 164 -1.03 14.75 4.86
CA VAL A 164 -1.53 14.54 3.48
C VAL A 164 -2.08 15.84 2.88
N GLU A 165 -2.55 16.77 3.70
CA GLU A 165 -2.98 18.11 3.32
C GLU A 165 -1.86 18.98 2.72
N ASP A 166 -0.59 18.69 3.01
CA ASP A 166 0.58 19.42 2.51
C ASP A 166 0.94 19.04 1.06
N ILE A 167 0.31 18.02 0.50
CA ILE A 167 0.43 17.68 -0.92
C ILE A 167 -0.15 18.80 -1.79
N SER A 168 -1.22 19.48 -1.32
CA SER A 168 -1.80 20.62 -2.01
C SER A 168 -0.73 21.72 -2.27
N PRO A 169 -0.72 22.40 -3.44
CA PRO A 169 -1.76 22.38 -4.50
C PRO A 169 -1.57 21.32 -5.59
N ARG A 170 -0.78 20.29 -5.38
CA ARG A 170 -0.61 19.21 -6.36
C ARG A 170 -1.85 18.30 -6.35
N PRO A 171 -2.37 17.92 -7.53
CA PRO A 171 -3.62 17.17 -7.61
C PRO A 171 -3.47 15.72 -7.17
N ILE A 172 -4.52 15.22 -6.50
CA ILE A 172 -4.64 13.82 -6.09
C ILE A 172 -5.92 13.22 -6.67
N LEU A 173 -5.80 12.07 -7.31
CA LEU A 173 -6.92 11.24 -7.76
C LEU A 173 -7.01 9.98 -6.90
N PHE A 174 -8.10 9.84 -6.17
CA PHE A 174 -8.40 8.65 -5.38
C PHE A 174 -9.37 7.75 -6.14
N ILE A 175 -9.00 6.49 -6.36
CA ILE A 175 -9.83 5.49 -7.03
C ILE A 175 -9.99 4.28 -6.11
N MET A 176 -11.22 3.82 -5.94
CA MET A 176 -11.51 2.63 -5.14
C MET A 176 -12.70 1.86 -5.68
N GLY A 177 -12.75 0.57 -5.37
CA GLY A 177 -13.91 -0.25 -5.64
C GLY A 177 -15.05 0.02 -4.66
N GLU A 178 -16.29 0.02 -5.16
CA GLU A 178 -17.48 0.16 -4.34
C GLU A 178 -17.56 -0.91 -3.24
N LYS A 179 -17.16 -2.16 -3.56
CA LYS A 179 -17.16 -3.31 -2.66
C LYS A 179 -15.82 -3.59 -2.02
N ALA A 180 -14.83 -2.70 -2.20
CA ALA A 180 -13.51 -2.89 -1.61
C ALA A 180 -13.57 -2.83 -0.09
N HIS A 181 -13.05 -3.85 0.56
CA HIS A 181 -12.96 -3.89 2.03
C HIS A 181 -12.07 -2.75 2.57
N SER A 182 -11.12 -2.26 1.76
CA SER A 182 -10.22 -1.15 2.09
C SER A 182 -10.80 0.25 1.83
N ARG A 183 -12.06 0.34 1.42
CA ARG A 183 -12.71 1.58 1.00
C ARG A 183 -12.56 2.72 2.02
N TYR A 184 -12.70 2.42 3.30
CA TYR A 184 -12.63 3.41 4.37
C TYR A 184 -11.28 4.13 4.46
N PHE A 185 -10.15 3.48 4.12
CA PHE A 185 -8.84 4.14 4.07
C PHE A 185 -8.82 5.26 3.03
N THR A 186 -9.35 4.99 1.84
CA THR A 186 -9.42 5.97 0.75
C THR A 186 -10.36 7.13 1.11
N GLU A 187 -11.54 6.84 1.66
CA GLU A 187 -12.51 7.86 2.06
C GLU A 187 -11.95 8.80 3.13
N ASP A 188 -11.21 8.26 4.10
CA ASP A 188 -10.61 9.07 5.15
C ASP A 188 -9.41 9.87 4.64
N ALA A 189 -8.55 9.29 3.81
CA ALA A 189 -7.46 10.03 3.16
C ALA A 189 -8.01 11.17 2.27
N TYR A 190 -9.10 10.92 1.52
CA TYR A 190 -9.77 11.95 0.74
C TYR A 190 -10.29 13.11 1.61
N LYS A 191 -10.86 12.82 2.80
CA LYS A 191 -11.31 13.86 3.73
C LYS A 191 -10.16 14.72 4.23
N LEU A 192 -9.00 14.12 4.52
CA LEU A 192 -7.81 14.80 5.02
C LEU A 192 -7.13 15.65 3.93
N ALA A 193 -7.08 15.18 2.70
CA ALA A 193 -6.45 15.88 1.58
C ALA A 193 -7.16 17.22 1.29
N LYS A 194 -6.38 18.24 0.90
CA LYS A 194 -6.90 19.53 0.38
C LYS A 194 -7.06 19.48 -1.14
N GLU A 195 -7.74 20.48 -1.67
CA GLU A 195 -7.89 20.67 -3.13
C GLU A 195 -6.54 21.00 -3.81
N PRO A 196 -6.37 20.60 -5.09
CA PRO A 196 -7.32 19.88 -5.93
C PRO A 196 -7.28 18.36 -5.68
N LYS A 197 -8.44 17.75 -5.51
CA LYS A 197 -8.61 16.30 -5.31
C LYS A 197 -9.84 15.78 -6.00
N GLU A 198 -9.79 14.53 -6.46
CA GLU A 198 -10.91 13.86 -7.09
C GLU A 198 -11.10 12.47 -6.47
N LEU A 199 -12.33 11.99 -6.41
CA LEU A 199 -12.69 10.66 -5.93
C LEU A 199 -13.52 9.92 -6.96
N VAL A 200 -13.08 8.72 -7.32
CA VAL A 200 -13.79 7.80 -8.21
C VAL A 200 -14.10 6.50 -7.48
N ILE A 201 -15.37 6.15 -7.42
CA ILE A 201 -15.84 4.87 -6.90
C ILE A 201 -16.22 3.99 -8.09
N VAL A 202 -15.52 2.86 -8.26
CA VAL A 202 -15.77 1.92 -9.36
C VAL A 202 -16.90 0.97 -8.96
N PRO A 203 -18.05 1.00 -9.65
CA PRO A 203 -19.19 0.17 -9.27
C PRO A 203 -18.86 -1.33 -9.30
N GLY A 204 -19.27 -2.04 -8.26
CA GLY A 204 -19.13 -3.49 -8.14
C GLY A 204 -17.72 -4.03 -7.93
N ALA A 205 -16.66 -3.20 -8.05
CA ALA A 205 -15.27 -3.63 -7.89
C ALA A 205 -14.92 -3.92 -6.42
N ARG A 206 -14.22 -5.02 -6.20
CA ARG A 206 -13.57 -5.36 -4.92
C ARG A 206 -12.18 -4.72 -4.85
N HIS A 207 -11.46 -4.95 -3.76
CA HIS A 207 -10.11 -4.41 -3.57
C HIS A 207 -9.12 -4.88 -4.65
N ILE A 208 -9.03 -6.20 -4.89
CA ILE A 208 -8.09 -6.78 -5.84
C ILE A 208 -8.49 -6.58 -7.31
N ASP A 209 -9.75 -6.20 -7.58
CA ASP A 209 -10.22 -6.05 -8.97
C ASP A 209 -9.57 -4.85 -9.68
N LEU A 210 -9.09 -3.87 -8.91
CA LEU A 210 -8.34 -2.73 -9.46
C LEU A 210 -6.82 -2.99 -9.59
N TYR A 211 -6.37 -4.24 -9.44
CA TYR A 211 -4.98 -4.62 -9.69
C TYR A 211 -4.75 -5.04 -11.16
N ASP A 212 -5.71 -5.76 -11.73
CA ASP A 212 -5.54 -6.45 -13.01
C ASP A 212 -6.78 -6.47 -13.92
N ARG A 213 -7.97 -6.16 -13.38
CA ARG A 213 -9.21 -6.15 -14.15
C ARG A 213 -9.28 -4.92 -15.05
N VAL A 214 -8.72 -5.05 -16.28
CA VAL A 214 -8.69 -3.96 -17.28
C VAL A 214 -10.08 -3.45 -17.67
N ASP A 215 -11.10 -4.27 -17.49
CA ASP A 215 -12.51 -3.91 -17.69
C ASP A 215 -13.11 -3.07 -16.56
N MET A 216 -12.43 -3.01 -15.41
CA MET A 216 -12.87 -2.25 -14.23
C MET A 216 -11.97 -1.05 -13.91
N ILE A 217 -10.68 -1.15 -14.23
CA ILE A 217 -9.74 -0.04 -13.98
C ILE A 217 -10.12 1.14 -14.89
N PRO A 218 -10.40 2.34 -14.34
CA PRO A 218 -10.84 3.48 -15.14
C PRO A 218 -9.66 4.18 -15.81
N PHE A 219 -9.06 3.53 -16.83
CA PHE A 219 -7.90 4.04 -17.55
C PHE A 219 -8.13 5.39 -18.21
N ASP A 220 -9.32 5.62 -18.78
CA ASP A 220 -9.67 6.91 -19.39
C ASP A 220 -9.60 8.04 -18.36
N LYS A 221 -10.04 7.77 -17.11
CA LYS A 221 -9.96 8.75 -16.03
C LYS A 221 -8.53 9.00 -15.56
N LEU A 222 -7.71 7.96 -15.52
CA LEU A 222 -6.26 8.11 -15.24
C LEU A 222 -5.57 8.93 -16.31
N ASP A 223 -5.84 8.65 -17.60
CA ASP A 223 -5.28 9.39 -18.72
C ASP A 223 -5.70 10.87 -18.68
N GLU A 224 -6.99 11.16 -18.53
CA GLU A 224 -7.51 12.51 -18.37
C GLU A 224 -6.80 13.26 -17.23
N PHE A 225 -6.69 12.62 -16.06
CA PHE A 225 -6.10 13.20 -14.87
C PHE A 225 -4.62 13.57 -15.10
N PHE A 226 -3.79 12.62 -15.53
CA PHE A 226 -2.38 12.87 -15.73
C PHE A 226 -2.09 13.80 -16.91
N THR A 227 -2.86 13.69 -17.99
CA THR A 227 -2.75 14.61 -19.14
C THR A 227 -3.04 16.05 -18.73
N LYS A 228 -3.99 16.28 -17.83
CA LYS A 228 -4.32 17.61 -17.32
C LYS A 228 -3.30 18.10 -16.29
N ALA A 229 -2.88 17.23 -15.38
CA ALA A 229 -2.03 17.58 -14.25
C ALA A 229 -0.54 17.77 -14.61
N LEU A 230 -0.07 17.12 -15.68
CA LEU A 230 1.33 17.13 -16.11
C LEU A 230 1.58 17.96 -17.40
N LYS A 231 0.80 19.01 -17.59
CA LYS A 231 0.97 19.96 -18.73
C LYS A 231 2.18 20.86 -18.57
#